data_010e543fa72b14b582d4a01dd667fcc7
#
_entry.id   010e543fa72b14b582d4a01dd667fcc7
#
_cell.length_a   1.000
_cell.length_b   1.000
_cell.length_c   1.000
_cell.angle_alpha   90.00
_cell.angle_beta   90.00
_cell.angle_gamma   90.00
#
_symmetry.space_group_name_H-M   'P 1'
#
loop_
_entity.id
_entity.type
_entity.pdbx_description
1 polymer ?
#
loop_
_entity_poly.entity_id
_entity_poly.type
_entity_poly.pdbx_seq_one_letter_code
_entity_poly.pdbx_strand_id
1 'polypeptide(L)'
;MFTLKKLALAAASVAALSVPGIAAAEGMVGISMPTKTSARWIADGDNMVKQFQEAGYQTDLQYADDDIPNQLNQIENMITKGVDVLVIAAIDGTTLSNALANAKAADIKVIAYDRLIRDTGDIDYYATFDNFKVGVEQANTLVAGLKERFPDTKPWNVELFGGSPDDNNAFFFYDGAMSVLQPMIDSGEIVIPSGQQGMDKVGTLRWDPATAQSRMDNILSANYTDKQVNGVLSPYDGLSIGILSSLKGVGYGSGDLKMPIVSGQDAELQSSKSILAGEQYSTIFKDTRELAKVTVGMVDSMIKGSEPQINDTKTYNNGVKVVPSFLLQPVPVTAANLNEVLVGSGYYTEDQLK
;
A
#
# COMPACT_ATOMS: atom_id res chain seq x y z
N MET A 1 -37.53 -2.51 91.20
CA MET A 1 -37.90 -3.32 89.99
C MET A 1 -37.67 -2.46 88.75
N PHE A 2 -36.51 -2.65 88.14
CA PHE A 2 -36.18 -1.90 86.93
C PHE A 2 -36.10 -2.87 85.76
N THR A 3 -36.94 -2.60 84.70
CA THR A 3 -37.04 -3.40 83.51
C THR A 3 -36.07 -2.85 82.46
N LEU A 4 -35.06 -3.61 82.02
CA LEU A 4 -34.14 -3.30 80.90
C LEU A 4 -34.89 -3.46 79.60
N LYS A 5 -34.94 -2.37 78.79
CA LYS A 5 -35.31 -2.41 77.41
C LYS A 5 -34.07 -2.72 76.59
N LYS A 6 -34.11 -3.80 75.77
CA LYS A 6 -33.08 -4.19 74.78
C LYS A 6 -33.26 -3.30 73.60
N LEU A 7 -32.21 -2.52 73.19
CA LEU A 7 -32.09 -1.83 71.89
C LEU A 7 -31.48 -2.82 70.93
N ALA A 8 -32.21 -3.13 69.85
CA ALA A 8 -31.73 -3.86 68.68
C ALA A 8 -31.11 -2.87 67.68
N LEU A 9 -29.79 -2.99 67.49
CA LEU A 9 -29.08 -2.24 66.43
C LEU A 9 -29.26 -2.99 65.10
N ALA A 10 -29.99 -2.39 64.15
CA ALA A 10 -30.09 -2.88 62.77
C ALA A 10 -28.86 -2.39 62.01
N ALA A 11 -27.96 -3.32 61.62
CA ALA A 11 -26.84 -3.05 60.72
C ALA A 11 -27.38 -2.99 59.30
N ALA A 12 -27.43 -1.80 58.68
CA ALA A 12 -27.71 -1.61 57.26
C ALA A 12 -26.44 -1.92 56.43
N SER A 13 -26.44 -3.09 55.79
CA SER A 13 -25.40 -3.45 54.82
C SER A 13 -25.59 -2.62 53.55
N VAL A 14 -24.73 -1.64 53.30
CA VAL A 14 -24.64 -0.93 52.03
C VAL A 14 -23.93 -1.86 51.02
N ALA A 15 -24.71 -2.46 50.14
CA ALA A 15 -24.19 -3.15 48.97
C ALA A 15 -23.64 -2.09 48.01
N ALA A 16 -22.31 -1.97 47.92
CA ALA A 16 -21.65 -1.19 46.89
C ALA A 16 -21.92 -1.87 45.53
N LEU A 17 -22.82 -1.31 44.75
CA LEU A 17 -22.96 -1.64 43.35
C LEU A 17 -21.67 -1.19 42.65
N SER A 18 -20.76 -2.13 42.35
CA SER A 18 -19.65 -1.92 41.43
C SER A 18 -20.23 -1.66 40.03
N VAL A 19 -20.35 -0.39 39.66
CA VAL A 19 -20.57 0.00 38.27
C VAL A 19 -19.33 -0.50 37.52
N PRO A 20 -19.47 -1.35 36.47
CA PRO A 20 -18.33 -1.67 35.64
C PRO A 20 -17.79 -0.34 35.08
N GLY A 21 -16.60 0.05 35.51
CA GLY A 21 -15.92 1.22 34.95
C GLY A 21 -15.77 0.99 33.47
N ILE A 22 -16.28 1.92 32.64
CA ILE A 22 -15.89 2.01 31.25
C ILE A 22 -14.38 2.22 31.30
N ALA A 23 -13.59 1.23 30.86
CA ALA A 23 -12.15 1.40 30.74
C ALA A 23 -11.95 2.64 29.86
N ALA A 24 -11.23 3.64 30.38
CA ALA A 24 -10.84 4.78 29.56
C ALA A 24 -10.00 4.25 28.40
N ALA A 25 -10.22 4.79 27.20
CA ALA A 25 -9.39 4.42 26.05
C ALA A 25 -7.92 4.72 26.36
N GLU A 26 -7.02 3.85 25.90
CA GLU A 26 -5.57 4.00 26.12
C GLU A 26 -4.98 5.19 25.38
N GLY A 27 -5.70 5.77 24.39
CA GLY A 27 -5.32 6.94 23.61
C GLY A 27 -6.15 7.07 22.32
N MET A 28 -5.88 8.11 21.55
CA MET A 28 -6.52 8.38 20.27
C MET A 28 -5.50 8.40 19.13
N VAL A 29 -5.77 7.68 18.05
CA VAL A 29 -4.91 7.61 16.85
C VAL A 29 -5.60 8.28 15.67
N GLY A 30 -4.96 9.29 15.08
CA GLY A 30 -5.38 9.91 13.83
C GLY A 30 -4.82 9.11 12.65
N ILE A 31 -5.68 8.71 11.70
CA ILE A 31 -5.29 7.92 10.53
C ILE A 31 -5.71 8.69 9.28
N SER A 32 -4.72 9.08 8.45
CA SER A 32 -4.95 9.80 7.20
C SER A 32 -4.56 8.93 6.01
N MET A 33 -5.56 8.59 5.16
CA MET A 33 -5.43 7.82 3.95
C MET A 33 -5.60 8.69 2.70
N PRO A 34 -4.91 8.37 1.57
CA PRO A 34 -4.94 9.22 0.40
C PRO A 34 -6.31 9.23 -0.30
N THR A 35 -6.94 8.06 -0.50
CA THR A 35 -8.16 7.96 -1.31
C THR A 35 -8.95 6.70 -1.03
N LYS A 36 -10.20 6.64 -1.50
CA LYS A 36 -11.03 5.42 -1.55
C LYS A 36 -11.12 4.80 -2.95
N THR A 37 -10.47 5.39 -3.94
CA THR A 37 -10.54 4.87 -5.32
C THR A 37 -9.77 3.55 -5.50
N SER A 38 -8.72 3.32 -4.71
CA SER A 38 -8.08 2.01 -4.58
C SER A 38 -8.65 1.24 -3.40
N ALA A 39 -9.10 0.00 -3.66
CA ALA A 39 -9.64 -0.90 -2.64
C ALA A 39 -8.62 -1.19 -1.52
N ARG A 40 -7.33 -1.15 -1.84
CA ARG A 40 -6.25 -1.34 -0.88
C ARG A 40 -6.34 -0.35 0.27
N TRP A 41 -6.49 0.95 0.01
CA TRP A 41 -6.54 1.97 1.07
C TRP A 41 -7.73 1.80 2.01
N ILE A 42 -8.86 1.29 1.48
CA ILE A 42 -10.01 0.94 2.31
C ILE A 42 -9.64 -0.22 3.24
N ALA A 43 -9.02 -1.27 2.70
CA ALA A 43 -8.58 -2.43 3.49
C ALA A 43 -7.53 -2.04 4.55
N ASP A 44 -6.57 -1.19 4.23
CA ASP A 44 -5.58 -0.67 5.17
C ASP A 44 -6.25 0.09 6.33
N GLY A 45 -7.15 1.03 6.01
CA GLY A 45 -7.89 1.81 7.01
C GLY A 45 -8.75 0.95 7.92
N ASP A 46 -9.55 0.04 7.34
CA ASP A 46 -10.43 -0.84 8.09
C ASP A 46 -9.65 -1.80 9.01
N ASN A 47 -8.55 -2.37 8.51
CA ASN A 47 -7.67 -3.24 9.29
C ASN A 47 -7.04 -2.48 10.47
N MET A 48 -6.57 -1.24 10.25
CA MET A 48 -6.02 -0.42 11.33
C MET A 48 -7.07 -0.06 12.36
N VAL A 49 -8.24 0.44 11.96
CA VAL A 49 -9.33 0.78 12.88
C VAL A 49 -9.70 -0.42 13.74
N LYS A 50 -9.91 -1.59 13.12
CA LYS A 50 -10.24 -2.82 13.83
C LYS A 50 -9.18 -3.17 14.87
N GLN A 51 -7.90 -3.23 14.45
CA GLN A 51 -6.82 -3.67 15.33
C GLN A 51 -6.50 -2.64 16.43
N PHE A 52 -6.61 -1.33 16.16
CA PHE A 52 -6.50 -0.31 17.20
C PHE A 52 -7.62 -0.41 18.23
N GLN A 53 -8.87 -0.63 17.79
CA GLN A 53 -10.01 -0.82 18.71
C GLN A 53 -9.85 -2.07 19.56
N GLU A 54 -9.36 -3.18 18.98
CA GLU A 54 -9.03 -4.42 19.70
C GLU A 54 -7.91 -4.20 20.75
N ALA A 55 -6.99 -3.26 20.47
CA ALA A 55 -5.93 -2.85 21.39
C ALA A 55 -6.36 -1.78 22.43
N GLY A 56 -7.63 -1.31 22.40
CA GLY A 56 -8.17 -0.34 23.37
C GLY A 56 -8.04 1.13 22.97
N TYR A 57 -7.60 1.44 21.74
CA TYR A 57 -7.44 2.80 21.25
C TYR A 57 -8.70 3.33 20.54
N GLN A 58 -8.93 4.64 20.63
CA GLN A 58 -9.86 5.34 19.73
C GLN A 58 -9.15 5.70 18.43
N THR A 59 -9.93 5.80 17.35
CA THR A 59 -9.40 6.13 16.02
C THR A 59 -10.20 7.25 15.35
N ASP A 60 -9.50 8.13 14.61
CA ASP A 60 -10.07 9.10 13.68
C ASP A 60 -9.52 8.78 12.28
N LEU A 61 -10.27 7.97 11.50
CA LEU A 61 -9.88 7.58 10.14
C LEU A 61 -10.49 8.54 9.12
N GLN A 62 -9.65 9.12 8.28
CA GLN A 62 -10.06 10.05 7.23
C GLN A 62 -9.40 9.69 5.88
N TYR A 63 -10.14 9.93 4.79
CA TYR A 63 -9.68 9.78 3.41
C TYR A 63 -9.72 11.13 2.72
N ALA A 64 -8.64 11.46 2.02
CA ALA A 64 -8.45 12.81 1.47
C ALA A 64 -8.86 12.93 -0.01
N ASP A 65 -9.36 11.85 -0.65
CA ASP A 65 -9.83 11.83 -2.04
C ASP A 65 -8.78 12.32 -3.07
N ASP A 66 -7.50 12.01 -2.81
CA ASP A 66 -6.33 12.44 -3.57
C ASP A 66 -6.16 13.97 -3.67
N ASP A 67 -6.80 14.72 -2.77
CA ASP A 67 -6.70 16.17 -2.64
C ASP A 67 -5.73 16.55 -1.53
N ILE A 68 -4.57 17.14 -1.88
CA ILE A 68 -3.52 17.52 -0.92
C ILE A 68 -4.02 18.55 0.10
N PRO A 69 -4.70 19.65 -0.28
CA PRO A 69 -5.29 20.58 0.68
C PRO A 69 -6.24 19.93 1.66
N ASN A 70 -7.06 18.97 1.20
CA ASN A 70 -7.97 18.22 2.05
C ASN A 70 -7.19 17.36 3.06
N GLN A 71 -6.13 16.67 2.63
CA GLN A 71 -5.29 15.89 3.53
C GLN A 71 -4.63 16.75 4.61
N LEU A 72 -4.09 17.90 4.23
CA LEU A 72 -3.52 18.88 5.18
C LEU A 72 -4.56 19.31 6.22
N ASN A 73 -5.75 19.73 5.78
CA ASN A 73 -6.83 20.15 6.68
C ASN A 73 -7.26 19.05 7.64
N GLN A 74 -7.34 17.80 7.16
CA GLN A 74 -7.67 16.64 7.99
C GLN A 74 -6.62 16.40 9.07
N ILE A 75 -5.33 16.45 8.72
CA ILE A 75 -4.22 16.28 9.66
C ILE A 75 -4.23 17.41 10.71
N GLU A 76 -4.40 18.66 10.32
CA GLU A 76 -4.48 19.79 11.24
C GLU A 76 -5.69 19.69 12.19
N ASN A 77 -6.81 19.17 11.70
CA ASN A 77 -7.98 18.90 12.54
C ASN A 77 -7.70 17.79 13.57
N MET A 78 -6.99 16.72 13.19
CA MET A 78 -6.57 15.65 14.10
C MET A 78 -5.62 16.18 15.19
N ILE A 79 -4.66 17.05 14.80
CA ILE A 79 -3.75 17.73 15.75
C ILE A 79 -4.58 18.57 16.73
N THR A 80 -5.52 19.35 16.24
CA THR A 80 -6.39 20.20 17.09
C THR A 80 -7.27 19.37 18.04
N LYS A 81 -7.72 18.19 17.62
CA LYS A 81 -8.45 17.24 18.48
C LYS A 81 -7.58 16.63 19.57
N GLY A 82 -6.26 16.73 19.44
CA GLY A 82 -5.31 16.19 20.42
C GLY A 82 -5.17 14.68 20.31
N VAL A 83 -5.00 14.14 19.09
CA VAL A 83 -4.61 12.72 18.92
C VAL A 83 -3.21 12.50 19.50
N ASP A 84 -2.93 11.31 20.01
CA ASP A 84 -1.62 10.98 20.59
C ASP A 84 -0.59 10.63 19.49
N VAL A 85 -1.06 9.99 18.43
CA VAL A 85 -0.22 9.58 17.29
C VAL A 85 -0.97 9.81 15.97
N LEU A 86 -0.23 10.27 14.96
CA LEU A 86 -0.68 10.36 13.58
C LEU A 86 -0.07 9.21 12.76
N VAL A 87 -0.91 8.47 12.04
CA VAL A 87 -0.52 7.47 11.04
C VAL A 87 -0.94 7.99 9.68
N ILE A 88 0.02 8.30 8.82
CA ILE A 88 -0.24 9.05 7.58
C ILE A 88 0.29 8.30 6.37
N ALA A 89 -0.60 7.95 5.43
CA ALA A 89 -0.26 7.59 4.06
C ALA A 89 -0.36 8.85 3.19
N ALA A 90 0.76 9.48 2.91
CA ALA A 90 0.78 10.77 2.23
C ALA A 90 0.33 10.65 0.76
N ILE A 91 -0.46 11.62 0.27
CA ILE A 91 -0.75 11.77 -1.16
C ILE A 91 0.54 12.19 -1.87
N ASP A 92 1.17 13.26 -1.38
CA ASP A 92 2.46 13.77 -1.81
C ASP A 92 3.38 13.86 -0.60
N GLY A 93 4.50 13.12 -0.63
CA GLY A 93 5.43 13.04 0.48
C GLY A 93 6.09 14.37 0.85
N THR A 94 6.08 15.39 -0.01
CA THR A 94 6.81 16.65 0.19
C THR A 94 5.97 17.80 0.77
N THR A 95 4.65 17.62 0.91
CA THR A 95 3.71 18.71 1.20
C THR A 95 3.36 18.87 2.68
N LEU A 96 3.78 17.95 3.55
CA LEU A 96 3.29 17.84 4.93
C LEU A 96 4.16 18.54 5.99
N SER A 97 5.32 19.08 5.63
CA SER A 97 6.34 19.57 6.59
C SER A 97 5.79 20.55 7.64
N ASN A 98 4.93 21.49 7.24
CA ASN A 98 4.37 22.46 8.17
C ASN A 98 3.38 21.84 9.16
N ALA A 99 2.49 20.96 8.68
CA ALA A 99 1.53 20.26 9.55
C ALA A 99 2.27 19.35 10.56
N LEU A 100 3.35 18.68 10.12
CA LEU A 100 4.14 17.82 11.01
C LEU A 100 4.96 18.61 12.03
N ALA A 101 5.42 19.83 11.70
CA ALA A 101 6.01 20.73 12.67
C ALA A 101 4.99 21.14 13.77
N ASN A 102 3.72 21.35 13.40
CA ASN A 102 2.63 21.60 14.36
C ASN A 102 2.34 20.36 15.22
N ALA A 103 2.34 19.16 14.64
CA ALA A 103 2.19 17.90 15.38
C ALA A 103 3.30 17.76 16.44
N LYS A 104 4.55 17.99 16.05
CA LYS A 104 5.70 17.96 16.97
C LYS A 104 5.60 18.99 18.09
N ALA A 105 5.16 20.22 17.79
CA ALA A 105 4.95 21.26 18.78
C ALA A 105 3.86 20.89 19.80
N ALA A 106 2.92 20.02 19.41
CA ALA A 106 1.87 19.45 20.26
C ALA A 106 2.28 18.11 20.91
N ASP A 107 3.54 17.68 20.79
CA ASP A 107 4.08 16.38 21.25
C ASP A 107 3.36 15.15 20.64
N ILE A 108 2.75 15.30 19.48
CA ILE A 108 2.10 14.23 18.72
C ILE A 108 3.15 13.48 17.91
N LYS A 109 3.20 12.16 18.02
CA LYS A 109 4.13 11.31 17.28
C LYS A 109 3.60 11.02 15.88
N VAL A 110 4.51 10.75 14.93
CA VAL A 110 4.15 10.55 13.52
C VAL A 110 4.76 9.28 12.96
N ILE A 111 3.92 8.42 12.42
CA ILE A 111 4.32 7.26 11.61
C ILE A 111 3.93 7.53 10.15
N ALA A 112 4.91 7.49 9.25
CA ALA A 112 4.65 7.36 7.84
C ALA A 112 4.17 5.92 7.56
N TYR A 113 3.02 5.78 6.90
CA TYR A 113 2.40 4.50 6.60
C TYR A 113 2.45 4.23 5.10
N ASP A 114 3.02 3.10 4.70
CA ASP A 114 3.22 2.67 3.31
C ASP A 114 4.03 3.65 2.46
N ARG A 115 3.72 4.95 2.46
CA ARG A 115 4.38 6.01 1.68
C ARG A 115 5.31 6.85 2.55
N LEU A 116 6.56 7.01 2.12
CA LEU A 116 7.55 7.80 2.86
C LEU A 116 7.22 9.30 2.77
N ILE A 117 7.12 9.95 3.94
CA ILE A 117 7.04 11.41 4.01
C ILE A 117 8.45 12.00 3.93
N ARG A 118 8.64 13.01 3.08
CA ARG A 118 9.92 13.57 2.70
C ARG A 118 10.11 15.00 3.25
N ASP A 119 11.34 15.47 3.18
CA ASP A 119 11.75 16.86 3.39
C ASP A 119 11.38 17.41 4.77
N THR A 120 11.25 16.55 5.79
CA THR A 120 10.99 16.88 7.17
C THR A 120 11.70 15.95 8.15
N GLY A 121 12.15 16.48 9.28
CA GLY A 121 12.67 15.69 10.39
C GLY A 121 11.61 15.19 11.36
N ASP A 122 10.35 15.63 11.20
CA ASP A 122 9.26 15.47 12.16
C ASP A 122 8.40 14.22 11.88
N ILE A 123 9.08 13.14 11.56
CA ILE A 123 8.55 11.78 11.44
C ILE A 123 9.33 10.91 12.43
N ASP A 124 8.66 10.06 13.19
CA ASP A 124 9.33 9.15 14.11
C ASP A 124 9.74 7.85 13.43
N TYR A 125 8.79 7.19 12.75
CA TYR A 125 9.00 5.87 12.12
C TYR A 125 8.31 5.76 10.76
N TYR A 126 8.68 4.71 10.02
CA TYR A 126 8.07 4.35 8.76
C TYR A 126 7.70 2.85 8.76
N ALA A 127 6.44 2.53 8.47
CA ALA A 127 5.94 1.17 8.33
C ALA A 127 5.57 0.93 6.86
N THR A 128 6.21 -0.03 6.21
CA THR A 128 5.98 -0.34 4.79
C THR A 128 6.43 -1.74 4.41
N PHE A 129 6.45 -2.04 3.13
CA PHE A 129 7.08 -3.23 2.55
C PHE A 129 8.47 -2.89 2.00
N ASP A 130 9.28 -3.91 1.69
CA ASP A 130 10.52 -3.73 0.93
C ASP A 130 10.20 -3.34 -0.52
N ASN A 131 10.14 -2.03 -0.76
CA ASN A 131 9.68 -1.47 -2.03
C ASN A 131 10.63 -1.75 -3.18
N PHE A 132 11.94 -1.82 -2.94
CA PHE A 132 12.90 -2.23 -3.97
C PHE A 132 12.66 -3.68 -4.39
N LYS A 133 12.44 -4.56 -3.42
CA LYS A 133 12.14 -5.97 -3.67
C LYS A 133 10.80 -6.15 -4.42
N VAL A 134 9.79 -5.31 -4.16
CA VAL A 134 8.55 -5.31 -4.96
C VAL A 134 8.88 -5.18 -6.45
N GLY A 135 9.68 -4.19 -6.83
CA GLY A 135 10.10 -3.99 -8.23
C GLY A 135 10.88 -5.17 -8.79
N VAL A 136 11.82 -5.72 -8.01
CA VAL A 136 12.59 -6.93 -8.39
C VAL A 136 11.64 -8.09 -8.69
N GLU A 137 10.65 -8.35 -7.84
CA GLU A 137 9.72 -9.47 -8.02
C GLU A 137 8.74 -9.22 -9.18
N GLN A 138 8.33 -7.97 -9.44
CA GLN A 138 7.58 -7.61 -10.65
C GLN A 138 8.35 -7.97 -11.93
N ALA A 139 9.62 -7.59 -11.99
CA ALA A 139 10.46 -7.91 -13.13
C ALA A 139 10.76 -9.41 -13.26
N ASN A 140 11.01 -10.10 -12.15
CA ASN A 140 11.24 -11.55 -12.14
C ASN A 140 10.03 -12.32 -12.69
N THR A 141 8.81 -11.96 -12.25
CA THR A 141 7.59 -12.59 -12.75
C THR A 141 7.33 -12.25 -14.22
N LEU A 142 7.59 -10.99 -14.63
CA LEU A 142 7.52 -10.59 -16.04
C LEU A 142 8.46 -11.44 -16.91
N VAL A 143 9.73 -11.58 -16.55
CA VAL A 143 10.72 -12.36 -17.28
C VAL A 143 10.37 -13.85 -17.30
N ALA A 144 9.90 -14.41 -16.17
CA ALA A 144 9.44 -15.79 -16.11
C ALA A 144 8.27 -16.05 -17.08
N GLY A 145 7.28 -15.15 -17.08
CA GLY A 145 6.15 -15.23 -18.00
C GLY A 145 6.54 -15.08 -19.47
N LEU A 146 7.49 -14.19 -19.78
CA LEU A 146 8.02 -14.04 -21.15
C LEU A 146 8.67 -15.34 -21.65
N LYS A 147 9.47 -15.99 -20.80
CA LYS A 147 10.08 -17.29 -21.12
C LYS A 147 9.04 -18.40 -21.30
N GLU A 148 7.97 -18.38 -20.50
CA GLU A 148 6.88 -19.36 -20.56
C GLU A 148 6.00 -19.19 -21.80
N ARG A 149 5.51 -17.96 -22.05
CA ARG A 149 4.49 -17.71 -23.08
C ARG A 149 5.08 -17.40 -24.45
N PHE A 150 6.31 -16.89 -24.52
CA PHE A 150 7.00 -16.45 -25.74
C PHE A 150 8.43 -17.03 -25.84
N PRO A 151 8.61 -18.38 -25.70
CA PRO A 151 9.93 -19.00 -25.66
C PRO A 151 10.73 -18.80 -26.96
N ASP A 152 10.05 -18.78 -28.09
CA ASP A 152 10.64 -18.71 -29.43
C ASP A 152 10.70 -17.27 -29.97
N THR A 153 10.28 -16.28 -29.17
CA THR A 153 10.27 -14.87 -29.58
C THR A 153 11.49 -14.16 -29.02
N LYS A 154 12.31 -13.57 -29.88
CA LYS A 154 13.46 -12.71 -29.50
C LYS A 154 13.70 -11.67 -30.58
N PRO A 155 14.00 -10.42 -30.19
CA PRO A 155 13.88 -9.87 -28.83
C PRO A 155 12.44 -9.79 -28.36
N TRP A 156 12.21 -9.74 -27.05
CA TRP A 156 10.88 -9.45 -26.49
C TRP A 156 10.59 -7.95 -26.53
N ASN A 157 9.42 -7.60 -27.07
CA ASN A 157 8.91 -6.23 -27.05
C ASN A 157 8.21 -5.98 -25.70
N VAL A 158 8.79 -5.13 -24.87
CA VAL A 158 8.30 -4.81 -23.53
C VAL A 158 8.03 -3.32 -23.41
N GLU A 159 6.96 -2.93 -22.73
CA GLU A 159 6.69 -1.54 -22.36
C GLU A 159 6.78 -1.37 -20.84
N LEU A 160 7.23 -0.18 -20.43
CA LEU A 160 7.45 0.15 -19.03
C LEU A 160 6.45 1.19 -18.56
N PHE A 161 5.81 0.93 -17.43
CA PHE A 161 4.98 1.88 -16.70
C PHE A 161 5.54 2.09 -15.31
N GLY A 162 5.53 3.33 -14.84
CA GLY A 162 5.92 3.74 -13.50
C GLY A 162 4.73 4.25 -12.69
N GLY A 163 4.91 4.29 -11.37
CA GLY A 163 3.94 4.84 -10.45
C GLY A 163 3.94 6.37 -10.40
N SER A 164 3.26 6.93 -9.41
CA SER A 164 3.15 8.38 -9.27
C SER A 164 4.47 9.02 -8.84
N PRO A 165 4.94 10.07 -9.51
CA PRO A 165 6.21 10.72 -9.18
C PRO A 165 6.20 11.52 -7.85
N ASP A 166 5.02 11.76 -7.27
CA ASP A 166 4.85 12.35 -5.94
C ASP A 166 4.91 11.31 -4.80
N ASP A 167 4.94 10.01 -5.16
CA ASP A 167 5.13 8.90 -4.24
C ASP A 167 6.57 8.35 -4.35
N ASN A 168 7.32 8.42 -3.26
CA ASN A 168 8.71 7.94 -3.22
C ASN A 168 8.84 6.45 -3.55
N ASN A 169 7.82 5.64 -3.25
CA ASN A 169 7.83 4.20 -3.52
C ASN A 169 7.92 3.90 -5.01
N ALA A 170 7.33 4.74 -5.87
CA ALA A 170 7.36 4.56 -7.32
C ALA A 170 8.78 4.46 -7.88
N PHE A 171 9.71 5.23 -7.32
CA PHE A 171 11.12 5.18 -7.71
C PHE A 171 11.78 3.88 -7.25
N PHE A 172 11.52 3.42 -6.02
CA PHE A 172 12.03 2.14 -5.53
C PHE A 172 11.50 0.95 -6.34
N PHE A 173 10.21 0.96 -6.71
CA PHE A 173 9.65 -0.08 -7.58
C PHE A 173 10.32 -0.08 -8.95
N TYR A 174 10.47 1.10 -9.55
CA TYR A 174 11.10 1.23 -10.86
C TYR A 174 12.57 0.79 -10.81
N ASP A 175 13.36 1.28 -9.85
CA ASP A 175 14.78 0.93 -9.70
C ASP A 175 14.96 -0.56 -9.43
N GLY A 176 14.11 -1.16 -8.58
CA GLY A 176 14.09 -2.60 -8.33
C GLY A 176 13.83 -3.39 -9.60
N ALA A 177 12.82 -3.01 -10.39
CA ALA A 177 12.51 -3.66 -11.65
C ALA A 177 13.64 -3.49 -12.67
N MET A 178 14.19 -2.29 -12.80
CA MET A 178 15.29 -2.02 -13.74
C MET A 178 16.59 -2.71 -13.34
N SER A 179 16.82 -3.02 -12.07
CA SER A 179 17.96 -3.84 -11.65
C SER A 179 17.96 -5.24 -12.30
N VAL A 180 16.79 -5.76 -12.66
CA VAL A 180 16.62 -7.03 -13.37
C VAL A 180 16.54 -6.82 -14.89
N LEU A 181 15.77 -5.82 -15.36
CA LEU A 181 15.47 -5.64 -16.78
C LEU A 181 16.57 -4.91 -17.55
N GLN A 182 17.30 -3.97 -16.94
CA GLN A 182 18.32 -3.17 -17.64
C GLN A 182 19.40 -4.01 -18.30
N PRO A 183 19.99 -5.05 -17.63
CA PRO A 183 20.97 -5.93 -18.29
C PRO A 183 20.40 -6.65 -19.53
N MET A 184 19.11 -6.99 -19.52
CA MET A 184 18.42 -7.65 -20.64
C MET A 184 18.12 -6.66 -21.78
N ILE A 185 17.88 -5.40 -21.45
CA ILE A 185 17.74 -4.31 -22.44
C ILE A 185 19.09 -4.01 -23.07
N ASP A 186 20.14 -3.89 -22.28
CA ASP A 186 21.50 -3.60 -22.76
C ASP A 186 22.06 -4.72 -23.66
N SER A 187 21.69 -5.99 -23.39
CA SER A 187 22.04 -7.12 -24.24
C SER A 187 21.18 -7.24 -25.51
N GLY A 188 20.11 -6.48 -25.62
CA GLY A 188 19.13 -6.58 -26.72
C GLY A 188 18.21 -7.78 -26.64
N GLU A 189 18.12 -8.47 -25.49
CA GLU A 189 17.14 -9.53 -25.26
C GLU A 189 15.72 -8.98 -25.07
N ILE A 190 15.63 -7.78 -24.47
CA ILE A 190 14.42 -6.98 -24.36
C ILE A 190 14.63 -5.70 -25.15
N VAL A 191 13.63 -5.29 -25.90
CA VAL A 191 13.55 -3.97 -26.54
C VAL A 191 12.33 -3.21 -26.04
N ILE A 192 12.44 -1.88 -26.01
CA ILE A 192 11.35 -0.98 -25.63
C ILE A 192 10.96 -0.19 -26.90
N PRO A 193 9.98 -0.67 -27.70
CA PRO A 193 9.64 -0.06 -28.98
C PRO A 193 9.22 1.40 -28.90
N SER A 194 8.57 1.82 -27.80
CA SER A 194 8.23 3.22 -27.54
C SER A 194 9.45 4.10 -27.23
N GLY A 195 10.59 3.51 -26.84
CA GLY A 195 11.77 4.22 -26.35
C GLY A 195 11.53 4.93 -25.01
N GLN A 196 10.39 4.71 -24.35
CA GLN A 196 10.05 5.39 -23.11
C GLN A 196 10.65 4.65 -21.90
N GLN A 197 11.70 5.23 -21.32
CA GLN A 197 12.40 4.75 -20.13
C GLN A 197 12.67 5.92 -19.18
N GLY A 198 12.79 5.63 -17.90
CA GLY A 198 12.96 6.64 -16.84
C GLY A 198 11.63 7.16 -16.30
N MET A 199 11.60 7.43 -14.99
CA MET A 199 10.38 7.86 -14.28
C MET A 199 9.78 9.16 -14.84
N ASP A 200 10.58 10.01 -15.47
CA ASP A 200 10.14 11.23 -16.18
C ASP A 200 9.22 10.94 -17.38
N LYS A 201 9.34 9.75 -18.00
CA LYS A 201 8.54 9.34 -19.16
C LYS A 201 7.49 8.29 -18.85
N VAL A 202 7.76 7.41 -17.86
CA VAL A 202 6.90 6.28 -17.58
C VAL A 202 5.98 6.51 -16.39
N GLY A 203 6.23 7.55 -15.58
CA GLY A 203 5.46 7.87 -14.38
C GLY A 203 3.99 8.15 -14.68
N THR A 204 3.11 7.69 -13.79
CA THR A 204 1.65 7.85 -13.90
C THR A 204 1.14 8.60 -12.68
N LEU A 205 0.90 9.90 -12.84
CA LEU A 205 0.50 10.78 -11.75
C LEU A 205 -0.77 10.26 -11.05
N ARG A 206 -0.76 10.30 -9.72
CA ARG A 206 -1.86 9.82 -8.85
C ARG A 206 -2.21 8.35 -9.04
N TRP A 207 -1.32 7.56 -9.65
CA TRP A 207 -1.60 6.15 -9.91
C TRP A 207 -2.91 5.94 -10.71
N ASP A 208 -3.24 6.89 -11.60
CA ASP A 208 -4.52 6.96 -12.29
C ASP A 208 -4.64 5.93 -13.41
N PRO A 209 -5.61 4.98 -13.35
CA PRO A 209 -5.78 3.93 -14.36
C PRO A 209 -6.12 4.47 -15.75
N ALA A 210 -6.87 5.58 -15.85
CA ALA A 210 -7.28 6.16 -17.14
C ALA A 210 -6.08 6.79 -17.85
N THR A 211 -5.16 7.41 -17.10
CA THR A 211 -3.89 7.92 -17.61
C THR A 211 -3.03 6.77 -18.15
N ALA A 212 -2.93 5.64 -17.44
CA ALA A 212 -2.21 4.46 -17.92
C ALA A 212 -2.85 3.88 -19.19
N GLN A 213 -4.17 3.77 -19.23
CA GLN A 213 -4.91 3.33 -20.41
C GLN A 213 -4.63 4.23 -21.62
N SER A 214 -4.80 5.54 -21.48
CA SER A 214 -4.56 6.51 -22.55
C SER A 214 -3.13 6.45 -23.07
N ARG A 215 -2.15 6.26 -22.17
CA ARG A 215 -0.75 6.10 -22.57
C ARG A 215 -0.54 4.80 -23.34
N MET A 216 -1.16 3.68 -22.91
CA MET A 216 -1.08 2.41 -23.63
C MET A 216 -1.72 2.49 -25.01
N ASP A 217 -2.88 3.14 -25.17
CA ASP A 217 -3.53 3.38 -26.47
C ASP A 217 -2.58 4.12 -27.44
N ASN A 218 -1.90 5.15 -26.94
CA ASN A 218 -0.92 5.91 -27.73
C ASN A 218 0.29 5.05 -28.11
N ILE A 219 0.82 4.24 -27.19
CA ILE A 219 1.93 3.33 -27.45
C ILE A 219 1.54 2.30 -28.51
N LEU A 220 0.37 1.68 -28.40
CA LEU A 220 -0.12 0.67 -29.34
C LEU A 220 -0.27 1.26 -30.74
N SER A 221 -0.90 2.42 -30.87
CA SER A 221 -1.14 3.05 -32.18
C SER A 221 0.14 3.53 -32.86
N ALA A 222 1.14 4.00 -32.07
CA ALA A 222 2.38 4.54 -32.62
C ALA A 222 3.46 3.48 -32.89
N ASN A 223 3.51 2.40 -32.12
CA ASN A 223 4.66 1.50 -32.11
C ASN A 223 4.32 0.03 -32.41
N TYR A 224 3.03 -0.35 -32.49
CA TYR A 224 2.62 -1.76 -32.59
C TYR A 224 1.67 -2.05 -33.75
N THR A 225 1.84 -1.35 -34.83
CA THR A 225 1.07 -1.59 -36.09
C THR A 225 1.53 -2.83 -36.84
N ASP A 226 2.80 -3.23 -36.68
CA ASP A 226 3.47 -4.32 -37.42
C ASP A 226 4.15 -5.35 -36.49
N LYS A 227 4.04 -5.20 -35.20
CA LYS A 227 4.64 -6.08 -34.18
C LYS A 227 3.72 -6.24 -32.98
N GLN A 228 4.05 -7.20 -32.12
CA GLN A 228 3.24 -7.50 -30.93
C GLN A 228 3.95 -7.05 -29.65
N VAL A 229 3.19 -6.60 -28.66
CA VAL A 229 3.64 -6.46 -27.28
C VAL A 229 3.79 -7.86 -26.68
N ASN A 230 4.94 -8.16 -26.07
CA ASN A 230 5.16 -9.43 -25.35
C ASN A 230 5.03 -9.25 -23.85
N GLY A 231 5.40 -8.08 -23.31
CA GLY A 231 5.30 -7.81 -21.89
C GLY A 231 5.04 -6.35 -21.55
N VAL A 232 4.50 -6.11 -20.38
CA VAL A 232 4.31 -4.79 -19.81
C VAL A 232 4.69 -4.85 -18.33
N LEU A 233 5.72 -4.08 -17.95
CA LEU A 233 5.98 -3.79 -16.55
C LEU A 233 4.93 -2.79 -16.09
N SER A 234 4.03 -3.22 -15.21
CA SER A 234 3.05 -2.36 -14.56
C SER A 234 3.25 -2.40 -13.05
N PRO A 235 3.39 -1.27 -12.38
CA PRO A 235 3.76 -1.22 -10.96
C PRO A 235 2.56 -1.36 -10.01
N TYR A 236 1.31 -1.40 -10.52
CA TYR A 236 0.11 -1.42 -9.70
C TYR A 236 -1.08 -2.02 -10.47
N ASP A 237 -1.91 -2.79 -9.79
CA ASP A 237 -3.05 -3.51 -10.37
C ASP A 237 -4.08 -2.59 -11.04
N GLY A 238 -4.37 -1.43 -10.46
CA GLY A 238 -5.27 -0.46 -11.09
C GLY A 238 -4.76 0.02 -12.45
N LEU A 239 -3.44 0.27 -12.59
CA LEU A 239 -2.85 0.61 -13.89
C LEU A 239 -2.91 -0.59 -14.84
N SER A 240 -2.67 -1.80 -14.33
CA SER A 240 -2.74 -3.03 -15.13
C SER A 240 -4.13 -3.24 -15.74
N ILE A 241 -5.20 -2.93 -15.00
CA ILE A 241 -6.58 -2.97 -15.51
C ILE A 241 -6.77 -2.02 -16.70
N GLY A 242 -6.28 -0.77 -16.59
CA GLY A 242 -6.32 0.19 -17.68
C GLY A 242 -5.52 -0.27 -18.91
N ILE A 243 -4.30 -0.77 -18.69
CA ILE A 243 -3.43 -1.32 -19.74
C ILE A 243 -4.09 -2.52 -20.43
N LEU A 244 -4.67 -3.45 -19.66
CA LEU A 244 -5.37 -4.62 -20.19
C LEU A 244 -6.60 -4.23 -21.03
N SER A 245 -7.30 -3.16 -20.64
CA SER A 245 -8.41 -2.62 -21.44
C SER A 245 -7.94 -2.19 -22.82
N SER A 246 -6.84 -1.44 -22.92
CA SER A 246 -6.23 -1.03 -24.20
C SER A 246 -5.79 -2.23 -25.04
N LEU A 247 -5.09 -3.19 -24.43
CA LEU A 247 -4.62 -4.40 -25.11
C LEU A 247 -5.78 -5.21 -25.69
N LYS A 248 -6.83 -5.46 -24.89
CA LYS A 248 -8.04 -6.18 -25.34
C LYS A 248 -8.77 -5.39 -26.45
N GLY A 249 -8.79 -4.05 -26.36
CA GLY A 249 -9.40 -3.18 -27.37
C GLY A 249 -8.82 -3.34 -28.76
N VAL A 250 -7.56 -3.74 -28.89
CA VAL A 250 -6.88 -4.03 -30.16
C VAL A 250 -6.71 -5.51 -30.45
N GLY A 251 -7.39 -6.39 -29.70
CA GLY A 251 -7.54 -7.83 -29.99
C GLY A 251 -6.59 -8.77 -29.25
N TYR A 252 -5.73 -8.29 -28.34
CA TYR A 252 -4.92 -9.19 -27.51
C TYR A 252 -5.82 -10.12 -26.67
N GLY A 253 -5.41 -11.37 -26.53
CA GLY A 253 -6.17 -12.41 -25.83
C GLY A 253 -7.22 -13.10 -26.71
N SER A 254 -7.33 -12.75 -28.00
CA SER A 254 -8.24 -13.38 -28.94
C SER A 254 -7.52 -13.87 -30.22
N GLY A 255 -7.98 -14.99 -30.77
CA GLY A 255 -7.36 -15.62 -31.95
C GLY A 255 -5.88 -15.96 -31.71
N ASP A 256 -5.02 -15.59 -32.67
CA ASP A 256 -3.57 -15.86 -32.59
C ASP A 256 -2.79 -14.79 -31.80
N LEU A 257 -3.46 -13.72 -31.37
CA LEU A 257 -2.83 -12.62 -30.68
C LEU A 257 -2.83 -12.88 -29.15
N LYS A 258 -1.73 -13.48 -28.67
CA LYS A 258 -1.57 -13.86 -27.27
C LYS A 258 -1.59 -12.62 -26.37
N MET A 259 -2.22 -12.76 -25.19
CA MET A 259 -2.15 -11.73 -24.14
C MET A 259 -0.68 -11.54 -23.72
N PRO A 260 -0.16 -10.30 -23.64
CA PRO A 260 1.18 -10.03 -23.10
C PRO A 260 1.29 -10.45 -21.62
N ILE A 261 2.53 -10.54 -21.14
CA ILE A 261 2.79 -10.68 -19.71
C ILE A 261 2.64 -9.31 -19.06
N VAL A 262 1.62 -9.12 -18.23
CA VAL A 262 1.38 -7.87 -17.50
C VAL A 262 1.58 -8.13 -16.02
N SER A 263 2.50 -7.41 -15.38
CA SER A 263 2.71 -7.42 -13.94
C SER A 263 1.69 -6.54 -13.21
N GLY A 264 1.74 -6.50 -11.90
CA GLY A 264 0.93 -5.64 -11.05
C GLY A 264 1.42 -5.63 -9.61
N GLN A 265 0.64 -5.04 -8.70
CA GLN A 265 0.90 -4.98 -7.28
C GLN A 265 -0.40 -4.71 -6.54
N ASP A 266 -0.47 -5.15 -5.29
CA ASP A 266 -1.50 -5.01 -4.26
C ASP A 266 -2.55 -6.14 -4.26
N ALA A 267 -2.50 -7.07 -5.19
CA ALA A 267 -3.42 -8.22 -5.28
C ALA A 267 -4.90 -7.79 -5.17
N GLU A 268 -5.28 -6.71 -5.87
CA GLU A 268 -6.66 -6.26 -5.89
C GLU A 268 -7.59 -7.34 -6.45
N LEU A 269 -8.83 -7.38 -5.95
CA LEU A 269 -9.78 -8.45 -6.28
C LEU A 269 -9.99 -8.60 -7.79
N GLN A 270 -10.13 -7.48 -8.50
CA GLN A 270 -10.32 -7.48 -9.96
C GLN A 270 -9.09 -8.05 -10.70
N SER A 271 -7.90 -7.69 -10.27
CA SER A 271 -6.65 -8.21 -10.83
C SER A 271 -6.44 -9.67 -10.49
N SER A 272 -6.79 -10.09 -9.27
CA SER A 272 -6.76 -11.51 -8.88
C SER A 272 -7.66 -12.36 -9.77
N LYS A 273 -8.88 -11.88 -10.10
CA LYS A 273 -9.76 -12.53 -11.09
C LYS A 273 -9.15 -12.52 -12.50
N SER A 274 -8.54 -11.43 -12.90
CA SER A 274 -7.86 -11.30 -14.20
C SER A 274 -6.67 -12.25 -14.33
N ILE A 275 -5.94 -12.51 -13.24
CA ILE A 275 -4.86 -13.50 -13.19
C ILE A 275 -5.43 -14.91 -13.37
N LEU A 276 -6.52 -15.27 -12.69
CA LEU A 276 -7.19 -16.56 -12.86
C LEU A 276 -7.75 -16.74 -14.27
N ALA A 277 -8.20 -15.67 -14.91
CA ALA A 277 -8.65 -15.66 -16.30
C ALA A 277 -7.49 -15.72 -17.33
N GLY A 278 -6.23 -15.63 -16.89
CA GLY A 278 -5.05 -15.63 -17.77
C GLY A 278 -4.80 -14.31 -18.53
N GLU A 279 -5.50 -13.24 -18.16
CA GLU A 279 -5.37 -11.91 -18.76
C GLU A 279 -4.20 -11.12 -18.17
N GLN A 280 -4.16 -10.95 -16.83
CA GLN A 280 -2.98 -10.48 -16.11
C GLN A 280 -2.09 -11.67 -15.74
N TYR A 281 -0.78 -11.50 -15.73
CA TYR A 281 0.11 -12.63 -15.42
C TYR A 281 0.43 -12.72 -13.93
N SER A 282 0.73 -11.60 -13.29
CA SER A 282 1.14 -11.57 -11.88
C SER A 282 0.71 -10.30 -11.17
N THR A 283 0.68 -10.39 -9.85
CA THR A 283 0.62 -9.25 -8.93
C THR A 283 1.59 -9.48 -7.77
N ILE A 284 1.95 -8.42 -7.07
CA ILE A 284 2.74 -8.53 -5.83
C ILE A 284 1.81 -8.29 -4.65
N PHE A 285 1.61 -9.32 -3.85
CA PHE A 285 0.78 -9.26 -2.66
C PHE A 285 1.49 -8.58 -1.51
N LYS A 286 0.84 -7.60 -0.95
CA LYS A 286 1.22 -6.86 0.25
C LYS A 286 0.07 -6.99 1.25
N ASP A 287 0.22 -7.82 2.28
CA ASP A 287 -0.85 -8.09 3.24
C ASP A 287 -1.12 -6.86 4.12
N THR A 288 -2.23 -6.17 3.83
CA THR A 288 -2.66 -4.97 4.58
C THR A 288 -2.94 -5.25 6.05
N ARG A 289 -3.30 -6.49 6.40
CA ARG A 289 -3.54 -6.92 7.78
C ARG A 289 -2.25 -6.96 8.60
N GLU A 290 -1.16 -7.44 7.99
CA GLU A 290 0.15 -7.49 8.64
C GLU A 290 0.78 -6.10 8.73
N LEU A 291 0.60 -5.22 7.71
CA LEU A 291 1.07 -3.85 7.78
C LEU A 291 0.34 -3.06 8.89
N ALA A 292 -0.99 -3.23 8.98
CA ALA A 292 -1.77 -2.67 10.08
C ALA A 292 -1.27 -3.16 11.44
N LYS A 293 -1.03 -4.47 11.60
CA LYS A 293 -0.54 -5.07 12.84
C LYS A 293 0.82 -4.51 13.28
N VAL A 294 1.75 -4.37 12.35
CA VAL A 294 3.05 -3.74 12.62
C VAL A 294 2.86 -2.31 13.09
N THR A 295 2.03 -1.54 12.40
CA THR A 295 1.76 -0.14 12.73
C THR A 295 1.10 0.01 14.10
N VAL A 296 0.12 -0.83 14.42
CA VAL A 296 -0.53 -0.86 15.74
C VAL A 296 0.49 -1.17 16.84
N GLY A 297 1.38 -2.14 16.61
CA GLY A 297 2.46 -2.46 17.55
C GLY A 297 3.45 -1.30 17.75
N MET A 298 3.76 -0.55 16.67
CA MET A 298 4.60 0.64 16.77
C MET A 298 3.93 1.74 17.60
N VAL A 299 2.66 2.04 17.33
CA VAL A 299 1.88 3.05 18.07
C VAL A 299 1.77 2.67 19.55
N ASP A 300 1.44 1.42 19.83
CA ASP A 300 1.35 0.90 21.21
C ASP A 300 2.66 1.08 21.97
N SER A 301 3.80 0.76 21.33
CA SER A 301 5.12 0.98 21.92
C SER A 301 5.38 2.45 22.21
N MET A 302 5.08 3.34 21.25
CA MET A 302 5.30 4.79 21.40
C MET A 302 4.46 5.38 22.54
N ILE A 303 3.18 5.04 22.64
CA ILE A 303 2.28 5.53 23.70
C ILE A 303 2.72 5.01 25.06
N LYS A 304 3.21 3.77 25.14
CA LYS A 304 3.72 3.17 26.38
C LYS A 304 5.16 3.58 26.71
N GLY A 305 5.77 4.44 25.90
CA GLY A 305 7.14 4.93 26.13
C GLY A 305 8.24 3.87 25.94
N SER A 306 7.98 2.86 25.11
CA SER A 306 8.96 1.85 24.70
C SER A 306 9.36 2.03 23.24
N GLU A 307 10.50 1.46 22.83
CA GLU A 307 10.98 1.53 21.47
C GLU A 307 10.17 0.59 20.55
N PRO A 308 9.62 1.09 19.43
CA PRO A 308 8.99 0.26 18.41
C PRO A 308 9.96 -0.74 17.76
N GLN A 309 9.42 -1.87 17.34
CA GLN A 309 10.19 -2.83 16.55
C GLN A 309 10.50 -2.25 15.17
N ILE A 310 11.77 -2.28 14.78
CA ILE A 310 12.25 -1.87 13.44
C ILE A 310 13.20 -2.94 12.91
N ASN A 311 13.39 -2.99 11.58
CA ASN A 311 14.32 -3.90 10.92
C ASN A 311 15.17 -3.21 9.84
N ASP A 312 14.95 -1.91 9.59
CA ASP A 312 15.76 -1.10 8.68
C ASP A 312 16.07 0.28 9.27
N THR A 313 17.36 0.67 9.19
CA THR A 313 17.88 1.98 9.64
C THR A 313 18.82 2.60 8.60
N LYS A 314 18.76 2.15 7.33
CA LYS A 314 19.73 2.52 6.30
C LYS A 314 19.09 2.94 4.98
N THR A 315 17.96 2.34 4.60
CA THR A 315 17.43 2.39 3.24
C THR A 315 16.64 3.68 2.97
N TYR A 316 15.77 4.07 3.89
CA TYR A 316 14.79 5.12 3.62
C TYR A 316 15.24 6.49 4.12
N ASN A 317 16.10 7.15 3.31
CA ASN A 317 16.45 8.56 3.51
C ASN A 317 15.34 9.44 2.92
N ASN A 318 14.75 10.27 3.77
CA ASN A 318 13.64 11.15 3.38
C ASN A 318 14.07 12.55 2.93
N GLY A 319 15.37 12.77 2.70
CA GLY A 319 15.96 14.07 2.35
C GLY A 319 16.52 14.84 3.55
N VAL A 320 16.09 14.52 4.77
CA VAL A 320 16.56 15.15 6.03
C VAL A 320 17.27 14.13 6.92
N LYS A 321 16.73 12.92 7.01
CA LYS A 321 17.29 11.83 7.82
C LYS A 321 16.96 10.47 7.22
N VAL A 322 17.68 9.45 7.66
CA VAL A 322 17.21 8.06 7.49
C VAL A 322 16.12 7.80 8.53
N VAL A 323 14.92 7.44 8.08
CA VAL A 323 13.78 7.16 8.94
C VAL A 323 13.86 5.70 9.40
N PRO A 324 13.89 5.42 10.73
CA PRO A 324 13.82 4.05 11.24
C PRO A 324 12.55 3.37 10.75
N SER A 325 12.67 2.19 10.13
CA SER A 325 11.59 1.57 9.38
C SER A 325 11.36 0.12 9.77
N PHE A 326 10.12 -0.34 9.61
CA PHE A 326 9.80 -1.76 9.57
C PHE A 326 9.35 -2.14 8.15
N LEU A 327 10.08 -3.07 7.54
CA LEU A 327 9.86 -3.53 6.17
C LEU A 327 9.29 -4.94 6.18
N LEU A 328 8.06 -5.10 5.72
CA LEU A 328 7.44 -6.39 5.43
C LEU A 328 7.93 -6.94 4.08
N GLN A 329 7.87 -8.25 3.91
CA GLN A 329 8.28 -8.88 2.67
C GLN A 329 7.09 -8.95 1.69
N PRO A 330 7.25 -8.49 0.43
CA PRO A 330 6.26 -8.68 -0.61
C PRO A 330 6.27 -10.14 -1.11
N VAL A 331 5.11 -10.62 -1.57
CA VAL A 331 4.95 -11.98 -2.09
C VAL A 331 4.47 -11.94 -3.54
N PRO A 332 5.24 -12.46 -4.51
CA PRO A 332 4.78 -12.56 -5.89
C PRO A 332 3.65 -13.59 -6.02
N VAL A 333 2.59 -13.22 -6.74
CA VAL A 333 1.40 -14.04 -6.97
C VAL A 333 1.16 -14.18 -8.46
N THR A 334 1.01 -15.43 -8.90
CA THR A 334 0.59 -15.83 -10.24
C THR A 334 -0.59 -16.81 -10.13
N ALA A 335 -1.17 -17.21 -11.25
CA ALA A 335 -2.24 -18.21 -11.23
C ALA A 335 -1.83 -19.52 -10.52
N ALA A 336 -0.54 -19.86 -10.51
CA ALA A 336 -0.03 -21.11 -9.92
C ALA A 336 -0.12 -21.13 -8.39
N ASN A 337 0.04 -19.98 -7.71
CA ASN A 337 0.06 -19.92 -6.24
C ASN A 337 -1.03 -19.01 -5.64
N LEU A 338 -1.90 -18.42 -6.46
CA LEU A 338 -2.91 -17.46 -6.01
C LEU A 338 -3.82 -18.04 -4.93
N ASN A 339 -4.31 -19.25 -5.12
CA ASN A 339 -5.18 -19.90 -4.12
C ASN A 339 -4.45 -20.15 -2.80
N GLU A 340 -3.19 -20.59 -2.84
CA GLU A 340 -2.40 -20.80 -1.63
C GLU A 340 -2.17 -19.48 -0.88
N VAL A 341 -1.74 -18.45 -1.61
CA VAL A 341 -1.35 -17.16 -1.01
C VAL A 341 -2.55 -16.34 -0.58
N LEU A 342 -3.58 -16.19 -1.41
CA LEU A 342 -4.69 -15.28 -1.12
C LEU A 342 -5.86 -15.96 -0.41
N VAL A 343 -6.23 -17.21 -0.81
CA VAL A 343 -7.32 -17.93 -0.17
C VAL A 343 -6.83 -18.67 1.08
N GLY A 344 -5.68 -19.35 0.98
CA GLY A 344 -5.09 -20.09 2.10
C GLY A 344 -4.73 -19.18 3.29
N SER A 345 -4.34 -17.93 3.04
CA SER A 345 -4.13 -16.93 4.09
C SER A 345 -5.43 -16.31 4.65
N GLY A 346 -6.58 -16.58 4.02
CA GLY A 346 -7.86 -15.96 4.36
C GLY A 346 -7.96 -14.46 3.96
N TYR A 347 -7.12 -14.00 3.02
CA TYR A 347 -7.22 -12.63 2.50
C TYR A 347 -8.46 -12.47 1.61
N TYR A 348 -8.71 -13.45 0.74
CA TYR A 348 -9.95 -13.61 -0.02
C TYR A 348 -10.61 -14.96 0.24
N THR A 349 -11.90 -15.02 -0.01
CA THR A 349 -12.64 -16.31 -0.11
C THR A 349 -12.67 -16.80 -1.55
N GLU A 350 -12.83 -18.11 -1.76
CA GLU A 350 -13.01 -18.67 -3.11
C GLU A 350 -14.19 -18.03 -3.85
N ASP A 351 -15.27 -17.70 -3.13
CA ASP A 351 -16.47 -17.09 -3.73
C ASP A 351 -16.22 -15.66 -4.21
N GLN A 352 -15.35 -14.90 -3.55
CA GLN A 352 -14.95 -13.57 -4.02
C GLN A 352 -14.14 -13.63 -5.32
N LEU A 353 -13.40 -14.71 -5.55
CA LEU A 353 -12.55 -14.89 -6.73
C LEU A 353 -13.29 -15.48 -7.94
N LYS A 354 -14.50 -15.96 -7.80
CA LYS A 354 -15.41 -16.34 -8.88
C LYS A 354 -16.05 -15.08 -9.47
#